data_23526578820234c038c90234242efdd8
#
_entry.id   23526578820234c038c90234242efdd8
#
_cell.length_a   1.000
_cell.length_b   1.000
_cell.length_c   1.000
_cell.angle_alpha   90.00
_cell.angle_beta   90.00
_cell.angle_gamma   90.00
#
_symmetry.space_group_name_H-M   'P 1'
#
loop_
_entity.id
_entity.type
_entity.pdbx_description
1 polymer ?
#
loop_
_entity_poly.entity_id
_entity_poly.type
_entity_poly.pdbx_seq_one_letter_code
_entity_poly.pdbx_strand_id
1 'polypeptide(L)'
;MPALTPAQVLYDGASPPAILPCCDHYAGSEKLMRKSLALQVELGPVFDITLDCEDGAAVGHEAAHAELVAELLGSAENRFGRVGARIHDFSHPHWRDDVRIILRAARPPAYLTLPKIANAADAAEMCAFIEGTRRELGIAQPIPVDVLVETHGALAQAATLAALPMVGTLSFGLMDFVSAHHGAIPDTAMRSPGQFEHPLVRRAKLEIAAACHAHGKTPSHNVTTEVRDMGVVAGDARRARDEFAFTRMWSIHPAQIRPIVDAFAPRTDEIALAAEILLAAQAADWGPTRHGDTLHDRASYRYYWSVLRRARATGQPVPPEAAPLFGSSVAGDAT
;
A
#
# COMPACT_ATOMS: atom_id res chain seq x y z
N MET A 1 7.97 -35.62 9.49
CA MET A 1 7.48 -34.33 10.00
C MET A 1 6.88 -33.58 8.84
N PRO A 2 5.87 -32.72 9.02
CA PRO A 2 5.41 -31.89 7.91
C PRO A 2 6.57 -31.01 7.40
N ALA A 3 6.61 -30.79 6.08
CA ALA A 3 7.66 -29.98 5.48
C ALA A 3 7.55 -28.52 5.96
N LEU A 4 8.69 -27.92 6.30
CA LEU A 4 8.74 -26.52 6.74
C LEU A 4 8.36 -25.56 5.59
N THR A 5 7.61 -24.53 5.92
CA THR A 5 7.21 -23.48 4.94
C THR A 5 8.27 -22.40 4.79
N PRO A 6 8.26 -21.62 3.69
CA PRO A 6 9.15 -20.46 3.52
C PRO A 6 9.06 -19.45 4.68
N ALA A 7 7.86 -19.21 5.19
CA ALA A 7 7.66 -18.27 6.29
C ALA A 7 8.36 -18.72 7.60
N GLN A 8 8.45 -20.01 7.83
CA GLN A 8 9.09 -20.57 9.03
C GLN A 8 10.62 -20.57 8.95
N VAL A 9 11.19 -20.58 7.74
CA VAL A 9 12.64 -20.84 7.57
C VAL A 9 13.40 -19.59 7.08
N LEU A 10 12.78 -18.73 6.28
CA LEU A 10 13.50 -17.69 5.56
C LEU A 10 13.73 -16.40 6.34
N TYR A 11 13.10 -16.24 7.52
CA TYR A 11 13.08 -14.96 8.24
C TYR A 11 13.64 -15.05 9.68
N ASP A 12 14.35 -16.12 10.02
CA ASP A 12 15.01 -16.32 11.32
C ASP A 12 14.10 -16.05 12.53
N GLY A 13 12.83 -16.48 12.43
CA GLY A 13 11.82 -16.31 13.47
C GLY A 13 11.08 -14.96 13.43
N ALA A 14 11.48 -14.02 12.57
CA ALA A 14 10.72 -12.81 12.31
C ALA A 14 9.53 -13.09 11.35
N SER A 15 8.51 -12.24 11.40
CA SER A 15 7.46 -12.29 10.39
C SER A 15 7.96 -11.76 9.05
N PRO A 16 7.57 -12.36 7.92
CA PRO A 16 7.87 -11.79 6.61
C PRO A 16 7.22 -10.40 6.49
N PRO A 17 7.82 -9.46 5.72
CA PRO A 17 7.21 -8.16 5.45
C PRO A 17 5.77 -8.31 4.94
N ALA A 18 4.85 -7.47 5.38
CA ALA A 18 3.48 -7.47 4.90
C ALA A 18 3.44 -7.22 3.37
N ILE A 19 2.55 -7.91 2.68
CA ILE A 19 2.25 -7.61 1.27
C ILE A 19 0.84 -7.04 1.22
N LEU A 20 0.76 -5.74 1.02
CA LEU A 20 -0.50 -5.04 0.79
C LEU A 20 -0.94 -5.20 -0.66
N PRO A 21 -2.25 -5.03 -0.97
CA PRO A 21 -2.71 -4.86 -2.34
C PRO A 21 -1.91 -3.78 -3.06
N CYS A 22 -1.55 -4.04 -4.29
CA CYS A 22 -0.67 -3.14 -5.05
C CYS A 22 -1.38 -1.87 -5.57
N CYS A 23 -2.69 -1.77 -5.42
CA CYS A 23 -3.47 -0.58 -5.76
C CYS A 23 -4.22 -0.08 -4.53
N ASP A 24 -4.22 1.24 -4.34
CA ASP A 24 -5.02 1.96 -3.35
C ASP A 24 -5.94 2.94 -4.06
N HIS A 25 -7.26 2.75 -3.94
CA HIS A 25 -8.23 3.56 -4.68
C HIS A 25 -8.88 4.61 -3.79
N TYR A 26 -8.69 5.88 -4.12
CA TYR A 26 -9.24 7.01 -3.39
C TYR A 26 -10.62 7.41 -3.89
N ALA A 27 -11.54 7.64 -2.95
CA ALA A 27 -12.90 8.10 -3.23
C ALA A 27 -13.34 9.15 -2.21
N GLY A 28 -13.69 10.38 -2.66
CA GLY A 28 -14.02 11.50 -1.80
C GLY A 28 -15.51 11.80 -1.67
N SER A 29 -16.38 11.37 -2.60
CA SER A 29 -17.82 11.58 -2.49
C SER A 29 -18.55 10.28 -2.19
N GLU A 30 -19.70 10.36 -1.48
CA GLU A 30 -20.51 9.18 -1.13
C GLU A 30 -20.78 8.28 -2.34
N LYS A 31 -21.17 8.87 -3.47
CA LYS A 31 -21.42 8.13 -4.72
C LYS A 31 -20.20 7.34 -5.17
N LEU A 32 -19.00 7.94 -5.10
CA LEU A 32 -17.75 7.28 -5.49
C LEU A 32 -17.33 6.24 -4.46
N MET A 33 -17.51 6.52 -3.17
CA MET A 33 -17.21 5.58 -2.08
C MET A 33 -18.03 4.30 -2.22
N ARG A 34 -19.37 4.40 -2.36
CA ARG A 34 -20.26 3.24 -2.55
C ARG A 34 -19.92 2.49 -3.86
N LYS A 35 -19.61 3.21 -4.94
CA LYS A 35 -19.17 2.59 -6.20
C LYS A 35 -17.88 1.82 -6.03
N SER A 36 -16.93 2.33 -5.25
CA SER A 36 -15.63 1.66 -4.99
C SER A 36 -15.82 0.39 -4.18
N LEU A 37 -16.69 0.40 -3.17
CA LEU A 37 -17.06 -0.79 -2.40
C LEU A 37 -17.71 -1.87 -3.29
N ALA A 38 -18.66 -1.50 -4.14
CA ALA A 38 -19.28 -2.42 -5.09
C ALA A 38 -18.25 -3.00 -6.07
N LEU A 39 -17.31 -2.19 -6.55
CA LEU A 39 -16.27 -2.64 -7.46
C LEU A 39 -15.28 -3.61 -6.76
N GLN A 40 -14.99 -3.41 -5.47
CA GLN A 40 -14.16 -4.34 -4.71
C GLN A 40 -14.86 -5.70 -4.53
N VAL A 41 -16.19 -5.72 -4.40
CA VAL A 41 -16.96 -6.98 -4.39
C VAL A 41 -16.84 -7.72 -5.74
N GLU A 42 -16.84 -6.98 -6.85
CA GLU A 42 -16.72 -7.53 -8.21
C GLU A 42 -15.32 -8.05 -8.50
N LEU A 43 -14.29 -7.25 -8.19
CA LEU A 43 -12.89 -7.56 -8.54
C LEU A 43 -12.18 -8.44 -7.50
N GLY A 44 -12.75 -8.58 -6.30
CA GLY A 44 -12.08 -9.20 -5.13
C GLY A 44 -11.16 -8.23 -4.38
N PRO A 45 -10.51 -8.68 -3.29
CA PRO A 45 -9.67 -7.86 -2.43
C PRO A 45 -8.27 -7.60 -3.03
N VAL A 46 -8.19 -7.34 -4.34
CA VAL A 46 -6.94 -7.08 -5.07
C VAL A 46 -6.49 -5.62 -4.98
N PHE A 47 -7.32 -4.77 -4.39
CA PHE A 47 -7.02 -3.36 -4.12
C PHE A 47 -7.63 -2.93 -2.78
N ASP A 48 -7.05 -1.93 -2.16
CA ASP A 48 -7.60 -1.24 -0.99
C ASP A 48 -8.41 -0.02 -1.43
N ILE A 49 -9.30 0.45 -0.55
CA ILE A 49 -10.09 1.67 -0.76
C ILE A 49 -9.75 2.65 0.35
N THR A 50 -9.39 3.87 0.01
CA THR A 50 -9.26 4.99 0.93
C THR A 50 -10.45 5.93 0.78
N LEU A 51 -11.30 6.00 1.82
CA LEU A 51 -12.38 6.97 1.91
C LEU A 51 -11.79 8.32 2.36
N ASP A 52 -12.03 9.35 1.58
CA ASP A 52 -11.27 10.61 1.71
C ASP A 52 -12.06 11.68 2.45
N CYS A 53 -11.54 12.15 3.59
CA CYS A 53 -12.10 13.29 4.34
C CYS A 53 -11.37 14.61 4.05
N GLU A 54 -10.34 14.59 3.20
CA GLU A 54 -9.47 15.75 2.92
C GLU A 54 -9.77 16.34 1.54
N ASP A 55 -8.81 16.52 0.66
CA ASP A 55 -8.93 17.22 -0.64
C ASP A 55 -10.02 16.66 -1.58
N GLY A 56 -10.39 15.40 -1.45
CA GLY A 56 -11.48 14.78 -2.21
C GLY A 56 -12.89 14.99 -1.63
N ALA A 57 -13.00 15.58 -0.44
CA ALA A 57 -14.26 15.86 0.26
C ALA A 57 -14.72 17.31 0.05
N ALA A 58 -16.00 17.58 0.31
CA ALA A 58 -16.54 18.93 0.28
C ALA A 58 -16.26 19.66 1.61
N VAL A 59 -15.84 20.91 1.51
CA VAL A 59 -15.51 21.77 2.66
C VAL A 59 -16.80 22.22 3.39
N GLY A 60 -16.74 22.31 4.74
CA GLY A 60 -17.80 22.88 5.59
C GLY A 60 -18.78 21.85 6.15
N HIS A 61 -18.54 20.55 5.90
CA HIS A 61 -19.36 19.45 6.42
C HIS A 61 -18.50 18.31 6.99
N GLU A 62 -17.32 18.62 7.52
CA GLU A 62 -16.26 17.68 7.88
C GLU A 62 -16.75 16.57 8.81
N ALA A 63 -17.45 16.95 9.92
CA ALA A 63 -17.97 15.97 10.87
C ALA A 63 -19.02 15.03 10.24
N ALA A 64 -19.94 15.57 9.44
CA ALA A 64 -20.96 14.76 8.75
C ALA A 64 -20.32 13.83 7.72
N HIS A 65 -19.23 14.26 7.08
CA HIS A 65 -18.50 13.45 6.13
C HIS A 65 -17.72 12.31 6.85
N ALA A 66 -17.10 12.60 7.99
CA ALA A 66 -16.46 11.57 8.81
C ALA A 66 -17.46 10.53 9.34
N GLU A 67 -18.69 10.94 9.69
CA GLU A 67 -19.78 10.01 10.06
C GLU A 67 -20.21 9.12 8.89
N LEU A 68 -20.29 9.67 7.67
CA LEU A 68 -20.51 8.87 6.45
C LEU A 68 -19.41 7.84 6.24
N VAL A 69 -18.15 8.23 6.42
CA VAL A 69 -17.01 7.32 6.33
C VAL A 69 -17.13 6.20 7.37
N ALA A 70 -17.47 6.53 8.62
CA ALA A 70 -17.69 5.54 9.69
C ALA A 70 -18.85 4.59 9.37
N GLU A 71 -19.96 5.09 8.81
CA GLU A 71 -21.09 4.27 8.32
C GLU A 71 -20.62 3.26 7.28
N LEU A 72 -19.91 3.73 6.24
CA LEU A 72 -19.44 2.89 5.15
C LEU A 72 -18.43 1.83 5.58
N LEU A 73 -17.53 2.18 6.51
CA LEU A 73 -16.60 1.22 7.13
C LEU A 73 -17.35 0.08 7.84
N GLY A 74 -18.43 0.40 8.56
CA GLY A 74 -19.26 -0.56 9.27
C GLY A 74 -20.26 -1.30 8.40
N SER A 75 -20.45 -0.91 7.14
CA SER A 75 -21.47 -1.45 6.26
C SER A 75 -21.15 -2.88 5.78
N ALA A 76 -22.19 -3.62 5.38
CA ALA A 76 -22.04 -4.93 4.73
C ALA A 76 -21.33 -4.84 3.36
N GLU A 77 -21.29 -3.67 2.76
CA GLU A 77 -20.59 -3.40 1.50
C GLU A 77 -19.06 -3.49 1.66
N ASN A 78 -18.53 -3.16 2.85
CA ASN A 78 -17.12 -3.39 3.21
C ASN A 78 -16.86 -4.89 3.50
N ARG A 79 -17.01 -5.70 2.46
CA ARG A 79 -17.03 -7.16 2.56
C ARG A 79 -15.69 -7.75 3.03
N PHE A 80 -14.58 -7.16 2.58
CA PHE A 80 -13.25 -7.74 2.77
C PHE A 80 -12.45 -7.09 3.90
N GLY A 81 -12.96 -6.03 4.55
CA GLY A 81 -12.21 -5.31 5.58
C GLY A 81 -10.96 -4.58 5.05
N ARG A 82 -10.97 -4.22 3.76
CA ARG A 82 -9.87 -3.59 3.04
C ARG A 82 -10.12 -2.11 2.76
N VAL A 83 -10.79 -1.43 3.70
CA VAL A 83 -11.16 -0.02 3.58
C VAL A 83 -10.47 0.77 4.67
N GLY A 84 -9.67 1.75 4.28
CA GLY A 84 -9.08 2.76 5.14
C GLY A 84 -9.73 4.13 4.95
N ALA A 85 -9.20 5.14 5.60
CA ALA A 85 -9.66 6.51 5.46
C ALA A 85 -8.48 7.49 5.49
N ARG A 86 -8.53 8.54 4.63
CA ARG A 86 -7.66 9.69 4.74
C ARG A 86 -8.33 10.74 5.62
N ILE A 87 -7.70 11.08 6.73
CA ILE A 87 -8.15 12.13 7.67
C ILE A 87 -7.59 13.48 7.25
N HIS A 88 -8.03 14.56 7.87
CA HIS A 88 -7.45 15.88 7.67
C HIS A 88 -6.00 15.96 8.14
N ASP A 89 -5.25 16.93 7.61
CA ASP A 89 -3.86 17.18 7.97
C ASP A 89 -3.69 17.66 9.43
N PHE A 90 -2.47 17.59 9.94
CA PHE A 90 -2.14 17.92 11.33
C PHE A 90 -2.53 19.35 11.75
N SER A 91 -2.52 20.30 10.83
CA SER A 91 -2.89 21.72 11.10
C SER A 91 -4.39 21.96 11.09
N HIS A 92 -5.17 21.06 10.51
CA HIS A 92 -6.61 21.20 10.37
C HIS A 92 -7.33 20.94 11.73
N PRO A 93 -8.28 21.78 12.16
CA PRO A 93 -8.91 21.66 13.47
C PRO A 93 -9.68 20.36 13.67
N HIS A 94 -10.18 19.74 12.62
CA HIS A 94 -11.03 18.54 12.67
C HIS A 94 -10.28 17.21 12.67
N TRP A 95 -8.95 17.13 12.47
CA TRP A 95 -8.27 15.84 12.34
C TRP A 95 -8.44 14.89 13.54
N ARG A 96 -8.53 15.46 14.76
CA ARG A 96 -8.78 14.65 15.96
C ARG A 96 -10.20 14.14 16.04
N ASP A 97 -11.15 14.90 15.52
CA ASP A 97 -12.54 14.50 15.48
C ASP A 97 -12.76 13.44 14.40
N ASP A 98 -12.07 13.55 13.24
CA ASP A 98 -12.07 12.46 12.23
C ASP A 98 -11.64 11.14 12.87
N VAL A 99 -10.51 11.13 13.59
CA VAL A 99 -10.02 9.91 14.27
C VAL A 99 -11.07 9.36 15.23
N ARG A 100 -11.66 10.22 16.09
CA ARG A 100 -12.67 9.78 17.07
C ARG A 100 -13.93 9.23 16.42
N ILE A 101 -14.39 9.85 15.34
CA ILE A 101 -15.60 9.46 14.62
C ILE A 101 -15.33 8.15 13.87
N ILE A 102 -14.28 8.13 13.07
CA ILE A 102 -13.95 6.99 12.20
C ILE A 102 -13.65 5.73 13.01
N LEU A 103 -12.94 5.85 14.14
CA LEU A 103 -12.62 4.69 14.97
C LEU A 103 -13.83 4.13 15.74
N ARG A 104 -14.95 4.86 15.83
CA ARG A 104 -16.23 4.35 16.38
C ARG A 104 -17.06 3.53 15.40
N ALA A 105 -16.60 3.42 14.15
CA ALA A 105 -17.27 2.58 13.17
C ALA A 105 -17.47 1.15 13.69
N ALA A 106 -18.56 0.49 13.31
CA ALA A 106 -18.84 -0.89 13.72
C ALA A 106 -17.74 -1.88 13.29
N ARG A 107 -16.99 -1.53 12.25
CA ARG A 107 -15.74 -2.17 11.86
C ARG A 107 -14.65 -1.08 11.78
N PRO A 108 -13.52 -1.22 12.49
CA PRO A 108 -12.44 -0.25 12.43
C PRO A 108 -11.84 -0.19 11.00
N PRO A 109 -11.25 0.95 10.61
CA PRO A 109 -10.57 1.07 9.33
C PRO A 109 -9.37 0.12 9.24
N ALA A 110 -9.07 -0.37 8.04
CA ALA A 110 -7.88 -1.19 7.79
C ALA A 110 -6.58 -0.40 7.99
N TYR A 111 -6.61 0.90 7.77
CA TYR A 111 -5.52 1.86 7.98
C TYR A 111 -6.07 3.29 7.99
N LEU A 112 -5.26 4.23 8.49
CA LEU A 112 -5.53 5.67 8.34
C LEU A 112 -4.41 6.32 7.53
N THR A 113 -4.77 7.21 6.61
CA THR A 113 -3.83 7.98 5.81
C THR A 113 -3.67 9.38 6.39
N LEU A 114 -2.40 9.76 6.63
CA LEU A 114 -1.99 11.05 7.19
C LEU A 114 -1.45 11.95 6.07
N PRO A 115 -2.22 12.95 5.59
CA PRO A 115 -1.80 13.85 4.53
C PRO A 115 -0.91 14.98 5.06
N LYS A 116 -0.21 15.64 4.16
CA LYS A 116 0.50 16.92 4.35
C LYS A 116 1.38 16.98 5.60
N ILE A 117 1.98 15.84 5.98
CA ILE A 117 2.89 15.77 7.13
C ILE A 117 4.07 16.70 6.91
N ALA A 118 4.31 17.63 7.84
CA ALA A 118 5.41 18.57 7.74
C ALA A 118 6.75 17.99 8.26
N ASN A 119 6.69 17.10 9.25
CA ASN A 119 7.87 16.48 9.87
C ASN A 119 7.48 15.21 10.64
N ALA A 120 8.48 14.44 11.08
CA ALA A 120 8.26 13.18 11.79
C ALA A 120 7.63 13.36 13.18
N ALA A 121 7.78 14.51 13.82
CA ALA A 121 7.18 14.76 15.14
C ALA A 121 5.66 14.90 15.02
N ASP A 122 5.15 15.61 14.00
CA ASP A 122 3.71 15.73 13.73
C ASP A 122 3.11 14.34 13.45
N ALA A 123 3.76 13.53 12.62
CA ALA A 123 3.32 12.15 12.36
C ALA A 123 3.31 11.31 13.64
N ALA A 124 4.32 11.43 14.49
CA ALA A 124 4.38 10.70 15.77
C ALA A 124 3.26 11.13 16.73
N GLU A 125 2.91 12.42 16.78
CA GLU A 125 1.79 12.92 17.57
C GLU A 125 0.46 12.35 17.07
N MET A 126 0.23 12.37 15.75
CA MET A 126 -0.98 11.77 15.16
C MET A 126 -1.05 10.27 15.45
N CYS A 127 0.03 9.53 15.28
CA CYS A 127 0.12 8.11 15.63
C CYS A 127 -0.21 7.87 17.12
N ALA A 128 0.34 8.67 18.01
CA ALA A 128 0.08 8.54 19.45
C ALA A 128 -1.40 8.80 19.77
N PHE A 129 -2.03 9.78 19.12
CA PHE A 129 -3.44 10.08 19.31
C PHE A 129 -4.34 8.95 18.76
N ILE A 130 -4.04 8.42 17.57
CA ILE A 130 -4.76 7.27 16.99
C ILE A 130 -4.66 6.06 17.91
N GLU A 131 -3.47 5.74 18.39
CA GLU A 131 -3.24 4.59 19.29
C GLU A 131 -3.93 4.79 20.64
N GLY A 132 -3.94 6.00 21.20
CA GLY A 132 -4.69 6.35 22.41
C GLY A 132 -6.18 6.13 22.23
N THR A 133 -6.76 6.70 21.17
CA THR A 133 -8.19 6.56 20.83
C THR A 133 -8.57 5.09 20.58
N ARG A 134 -7.71 4.35 19.86
CA ARG A 134 -7.90 2.91 19.63
C ARG A 134 -8.04 2.13 20.93
N ARG A 135 -7.13 2.41 21.91
CA ARG A 135 -7.15 1.74 23.22
C ARG A 135 -8.37 2.13 24.06
N GLU A 136 -8.73 3.41 24.06
CA GLU A 136 -9.93 3.91 24.75
C GLU A 136 -11.20 3.23 24.27
N LEU A 137 -11.27 2.94 22.95
CA LEU A 137 -12.42 2.26 22.33
C LEU A 137 -12.33 0.73 22.42
N GLY A 138 -11.27 0.16 22.98
CA GLY A 138 -11.10 -1.29 23.14
C GLY A 138 -10.89 -2.04 21.82
N ILE A 139 -10.43 -1.37 20.76
CA ILE A 139 -10.15 -2.01 19.48
C ILE A 139 -8.87 -2.85 19.63
N ALA A 140 -8.99 -4.17 19.48
CA ALA A 140 -7.90 -5.10 19.69
C ALA A 140 -6.81 -5.01 18.60
N GLN A 141 -7.21 -4.87 17.32
CA GLN A 141 -6.29 -4.83 16.20
C GLN A 141 -5.54 -3.49 16.15
N PRO A 142 -4.23 -3.52 15.87
CA PRO A 142 -3.50 -2.30 15.53
C PRO A 142 -4.07 -1.66 14.26
N ILE A 143 -4.05 -0.34 14.21
CA ILE A 143 -4.44 0.42 13.00
C ILE A 143 -3.17 1.02 12.41
N PRO A 144 -2.63 0.47 11.33
CA PRO A 144 -1.46 1.03 10.68
C PRO A 144 -1.79 2.39 10.03
N VAL A 145 -0.76 3.19 9.81
CA VAL A 145 -0.91 4.46 9.10
C VAL A 145 -0.13 4.46 7.79
N ASP A 146 -0.72 5.09 6.79
CA ASP A 146 -0.10 5.46 5.53
C ASP A 146 0.25 6.96 5.61
N VAL A 147 1.52 7.32 5.44
CA VAL A 147 1.96 8.71 5.49
C VAL A 147 2.19 9.24 4.07
N LEU A 148 1.53 10.35 3.74
CA LEU A 148 1.78 11.05 2.49
C LEU A 148 3.06 11.87 2.58
N VAL A 149 4.03 11.53 1.75
CA VAL A 149 5.27 12.29 1.57
C VAL A 149 5.08 13.25 0.41
N GLU A 150 4.67 14.46 0.73
CA GLU A 150 4.28 15.49 -0.24
C GLU A 150 4.77 16.90 0.15
N THR A 151 5.48 16.98 1.28
CA THR A 151 6.14 18.19 1.77
C THR A 151 7.66 18.03 1.76
N HIS A 152 8.38 19.15 1.74
CA HIS A 152 9.85 19.14 1.86
C HIS A 152 10.32 18.49 3.15
N GLY A 153 9.63 18.77 4.27
CA GLY A 153 10.01 18.24 5.58
C GLY A 153 9.75 16.74 5.71
N ALA A 154 8.62 16.23 5.19
CA ALA A 154 8.35 14.80 5.15
C ALA A 154 9.40 14.07 4.29
N LEU A 155 9.75 14.58 3.12
CA LEU A 155 10.78 13.97 2.28
C LEU A 155 12.14 13.97 2.97
N ALA A 156 12.54 15.09 3.58
CA ALA A 156 13.82 15.19 4.31
C ALA A 156 13.91 14.19 5.49
N GLN A 157 12.78 13.74 6.00
CA GLN A 157 12.67 12.82 7.16
C GLN A 157 12.04 11.47 6.78
N ALA A 158 12.05 11.09 5.51
CA ALA A 158 11.39 9.86 5.03
C ALA A 158 11.85 8.61 5.78
N ALA A 159 13.14 8.47 6.08
CA ALA A 159 13.67 7.35 6.86
C ALA A 159 13.18 7.37 8.32
N THR A 160 13.09 8.54 8.94
CA THR A 160 12.55 8.70 10.30
C THR A 160 11.06 8.38 10.34
N LEU A 161 10.28 8.81 9.33
CA LEU A 161 8.88 8.46 9.18
C LEU A 161 8.70 6.94 9.00
N ALA A 162 9.47 6.31 8.13
CA ALA A 162 9.43 4.87 7.92
C ALA A 162 9.80 4.06 9.18
N ALA A 163 10.63 4.61 10.07
CA ALA A 163 11.01 3.96 11.32
C ALA A 163 9.89 3.97 12.38
N LEU A 164 8.85 4.80 12.24
CA LEU A 164 7.74 4.84 13.19
C LEU A 164 7.00 3.49 13.18
N PRO A 165 6.72 2.88 14.35
CA PRO A 165 6.14 1.53 14.42
C PRO A 165 4.79 1.40 13.72
N MET A 166 3.92 2.42 13.83
CA MET A 166 2.59 2.40 13.23
C MET A 166 2.60 2.65 11.73
N VAL A 167 3.66 3.24 11.16
CA VAL A 167 3.75 3.49 9.73
C VAL A 167 3.88 2.16 9.00
N GLY A 168 2.94 1.88 8.10
CA GLY A 168 2.93 0.72 7.20
C GLY A 168 3.39 1.09 5.79
N THR A 169 3.05 2.30 5.36
CA THR A 169 3.26 2.78 3.98
C THR A 169 3.78 4.21 3.99
N LEU A 170 4.67 4.53 3.06
CA LEU A 170 4.91 5.91 2.64
C LEU A 170 4.42 6.07 1.20
N SER A 171 3.49 6.99 1.00
CA SER A 171 2.90 7.28 -0.31
C SER A 171 3.39 8.61 -0.84
N PHE A 172 3.75 8.68 -2.12
CA PHE A 172 4.22 9.91 -2.72
C PHE A 172 3.05 10.80 -3.18
N GLY A 173 2.93 12.02 -2.65
CA GLY A 173 1.99 13.04 -3.08
C GLY A 173 2.62 13.98 -4.11
N LEU A 174 2.65 13.58 -5.39
CA LEU A 174 3.34 14.30 -6.46
C LEU A 174 2.83 15.73 -6.67
N MET A 175 1.51 15.94 -6.60
CA MET A 175 0.90 17.23 -6.94
C MET A 175 1.30 18.30 -5.92
N ASP A 176 1.13 18.00 -4.64
CA ASP A 176 1.51 18.89 -3.54
C ASP A 176 3.04 19.09 -3.49
N PHE A 177 3.81 18.02 -3.71
CA PHE A 177 5.26 18.11 -3.80
C PHE A 177 5.72 19.07 -4.88
N VAL A 178 5.16 19.00 -6.09
CA VAL A 178 5.51 19.93 -7.19
C VAL A 178 5.03 21.35 -6.88
N SER A 179 3.82 21.50 -6.35
CA SER A 179 3.25 22.81 -5.96
C SER A 179 4.10 23.51 -4.91
N ALA A 180 4.65 22.77 -3.94
CA ALA A 180 5.53 23.30 -2.89
C ALA A 180 6.86 23.87 -3.42
N HIS A 181 7.20 23.65 -4.70
CA HIS A 181 8.37 24.24 -5.35
C HIS A 181 8.10 25.58 -6.03
N HIS A 182 6.90 26.15 -5.84
CA HIS A 182 6.56 27.52 -6.28
C HIS A 182 6.86 27.80 -7.76
N GLY A 183 6.61 26.82 -8.63
CA GLY A 183 6.84 26.92 -10.07
C GLY A 183 8.27 26.64 -10.53
N ALA A 184 9.18 26.28 -9.64
CA ALA A 184 10.55 25.88 -10.01
C ALA A 184 10.59 24.50 -10.69
N ILE A 185 9.59 23.65 -10.43
CA ILE A 185 9.36 22.40 -11.15
C ILE A 185 8.24 22.66 -12.17
N PRO A 186 8.44 22.37 -13.48
CA PRO A 186 7.41 22.61 -14.48
C PRO A 186 6.22 21.66 -14.32
N ASP A 187 5.05 22.10 -14.77
CA ASP A 187 3.80 21.33 -14.72
C ASP A 187 3.91 19.96 -15.44
N THR A 188 4.77 19.87 -16.46
CA THR A 188 5.04 18.62 -17.17
C THR A 188 5.57 17.52 -16.26
N ALA A 189 6.17 17.87 -15.12
CA ALA A 189 6.63 16.92 -14.12
C ALA A 189 5.49 16.30 -13.28
N MET A 190 4.26 16.80 -13.40
CA MET A 190 3.07 16.21 -12.76
C MET A 190 2.43 15.08 -13.57
N ARG A 191 2.95 14.79 -14.76
CA ARG A 191 2.42 13.78 -15.68
C ARG A 191 3.54 13.05 -16.43
N SER A 192 3.20 11.94 -17.06
CA SER A 192 4.15 11.19 -17.88
C SER A 192 4.50 11.94 -19.17
N PRO A 193 5.76 11.83 -19.64
CA PRO A 193 6.86 11.11 -18.99
C PRO A 193 7.60 11.91 -17.89
N GLY A 194 7.33 13.21 -17.78
CA GLY A 194 8.08 14.17 -16.95
C GLY A 194 8.17 13.78 -15.46
N GLN A 195 7.14 13.16 -14.89
CA GLN A 195 7.15 12.66 -13.51
C GLN A 195 8.24 11.61 -13.22
N PHE A 196 8.77 10.96 -14.25
CA PHE A 196 9.86 9.99 -14.16
C PHE A 196 11.20 10.55 -14.63
N GLU A 197 11.23 11.76 -15.19
CA GLU A 197 12.42 12.35 -15.78
C GLU A 197 12.96 13.53 -14.98
N HIS A 198 12.08 14.32 -14.35
CA HIS A 198 12.50 15.50 -13.60
C HIS A 198 13.36 15.12 -12.37
N PRO A 199 14.60 15.67 -12.23
CA PRO A 199 15.57 15.20 -11.22
C PRO A 199 15.05 15.22 -9.78
N LEU A 200 14.35 16.28 -9.35
CA LEU A 200 13.83 16.39 -7.97
C LEU A 200 12.68 15.41 -7.71
N VAL A 201 11.83 15.12 -8.71
CA VAL A 201 10.76 14.14 -8.59
C VAL A 201 11.34 12.72 -8.52
N ARG A 202 12.34 12.42 -9.36
CA ARG A 202 13.07 11.14 -9.30
C ARG A 202 13.74 10.93 -7.95
N ARG A 203 14.41 11.96 -7.44
CA ARG A 203 15.03 11.94 -6.10
C ARG A 203 14.00 11.59 -5.04
N ALA A 204 12.85 12.27 -5.01
CA ALA A 204 11.79 12.00 -4.04
C ALA A 204 11.31 10.55 -4.10
N LYS A 205 11.05 10.01 -5.30
CA LYS A 205 10.65 8.62 -5.50
C LYS A 205 11.70 7.64 -4.96
N LEU A 206 12.96 7.85 -5.27
CA LEU A 206 14.06 6.98 -4.82
C LEU A 206 14.24 7.04 -3.29
N GLU A 207 14.17 8.21 -2.68
CA GLU A 207 14.29 8.38 -1.23
C GLU A 207 13.14 7.69 -0.47
N ILE A 208 11.90 7.83 -0.95
CA ILE A 208 10.73 7.17 -0.37
C ILE A 208 10.88 5.66 -0.47
N ALA A 209 11.20 5.14 -1.65
CA ALA A 209 11.36 3.70 -1.84
C ALA A 209 12.50 3.13 -0.98
N ALA A 210 13.65 3.82 -0.95
CA ALA A 210 14.79 3.40 -0.14
C ALA A 210 14.46 3.40 1.37
N ALA A 211 13.78 4.44 1.86
CA ALA A 211 13.34 4.53 3.25
C ALA A 211 12.39 3.39 3.62
N CYS A 212 11.39 3.12 2.77
CA CYS A 212 10.45 2.02 2.98
C CYS A 212 11.16 0.66 3.06
N HIS A 213 11.99 0.35 2.07
CA HIS A 213 12.68 -0.94 2.03
C HIS A 213 13.65 -1.14 3.21
N ALA A 214 14.33 -0.07 3.65
CA ALA A 214 15.22 -0.12 4.82
C ALA A 214 14.48 -0.49 6.12
N HIS A 215 13.21 -0.15 6.23
CA HIS A 215 12.39 -0.38 7.42
C HIS A 215 11.29 -1.44 7.23
N GLY A 216 11.28 -2.19 6.14
CA GLY A 216 10.29 -3.22 5.83
C GLY A 216 8.88 -2.65 5.62
N LYS A 217 8.78 -1.41 5.13
CA LYS A 217 7.52 -0.71 4.83
C LYS A 217 7.18 -0.77 3.34
N THR A 218 5.94 -0.42 3.00
CA THR A 218 5.45 -0.43 1.62
C THR A 218 5.64 0.93 0.96
N PRO A 219 6.43 1.06 -0.11
CA PRO A 219 6.46 2.28 -0.91
C PRO A 219 5.27 2.31 -1.87
N SER A 220 4.46 3.39 -1.81
CA SER A 220 3.30 3.62 -2.67
C SER A 220 3.54 4.80 -3.60
N HIS A 221 3.46 4.53 -4.91
CA HIS A 221 3.68 5.52 -5.96
C HIS A 221 2.49 6.47 -6.08
N ASN A 222 2.76 7.69 -6.53
CA ASN A 222 1.75 8.70 -6.80
C ASN A 222 0.72 8.28 -7.86
N VAL A 223 -0.40 8.98 -7.89
CA VAL A 223 -1.44 8.83 -8.91
C VAL A 223 -0.93 9.15 -10.31
N THR A 224 -1.58 8.58 -11.31
CA THR A 224 -1.56 9.05 -12.70
C THR A 224 -2.83 9.86 -12.95
N THR A 225 -2.69 11.09 -13.42
CA THR A 225 -3.84 11.97 -13.70
C THR A 225 -4.56 11.64 -15.02
N GLU A 226 -4.00 10.74 -15.82
CA GLU A 226 -4.64 10.24 -17.04
C GLU A 226 -5.83 9.32 -16.72
N VAL A 227 -7.00 9.66 -17.26
CA VAL A 227 -8.26 8.93 -17.00
C VAL A 227 -8.89 8.34 -18.28
N ARG A 228 -8.26 8.55 -19.43
CA ARG A 228 -8.76 8.07 -20.72
C ARG A 228 -7.88 6.98 -21.32
N ASP A 229 -6.56 7.20 -21.31
CA ASP A 229 -5.58 6.24 -21.84
C ASP A 229 -5.03 5.36 -20.73
N MET A 230 -5.60 4.19 -20.57
CA MET A 230 -5.14 3.19 -19.59
C MET A 230 -3.77 2.61 -19.92
N GLY A 231 -3.28 2.77 -21.16
CA GLY A 231 -1.91 2.42 -21.54
C GLY A 231 -0.87 3.29 -20.83
N VAL A 232 -1.15 4.59 -20.64
CA VAL A 232 -0.32 5.50 -19.83
C VAL A 232 -0.32 5.04 -18.38
N VAL A 233 -1.47 4.72 -17.80
CA VAL A 233 -1.59 4.24 -16.41
C VAL A 233 -0.77 2.97 -16.19
N ALA A 234 -0.92 1.99 -17.07
CA ALA A 234 -0.15 0.74 -17.03
C ALA A 234 1.35 0.98 -17.24
N GLY A 235 1.72 1.94 -18.09
CA GLY A 235 3.10 2.37 -18.31
C GLY A 235 3.72 2.96 -17.06
N ASP A 236 3.00 3.88 -16.41
CA ASP A 236 3.43 4.51 -15.15
C ASP A 236 3.60 3.48 -14.03
N ALA A 237 2.66 2.57 -13.88
CA ALA A 237 2.73 1.51 -12.87
C ALA A 237 3.94 0.57 -13.11
N ARG A 238 4.22 0.19 -14.36
CA ARG A 238 5.43 -0.60 -14.70
C ARG A 238 6.70 0.16 -14.37
N ARG A 239 6.81 1.45 -14.75
CA ARG A 239 7.97 2.28 -14.44
C ARG A 239 8.17 2.45 -12.92
N ALA A 240 7.07 2.67 -12.18
CA ALA A 240 7.12 2.74 -10.72
C ALA A 240 7.70 1.46 -10.11
N ARG A 241 7.26 0.29 -10.57
CA ARG A 241 7.76 -1.02 -10.12
C ARG A 241 9.21 -1.26 -10.54
N ASP A 242 9.50 -1.13 -11.83
CA ASP A 242 10.74 -1.63 -12.43
C ASP A 242 11.92 -0.66 -12.26
N GLU A 243 11.67 0.66 -12.30
CA GLU A 243 12.72 1.68 -12.22
C GLU A 243 12.89 2.25 -10.80
N PHE A 244 11.84 2.24 -9.97
CA PHE A 244 11.83 2.92 -8.67
C PHE A 244 11.51 2.00 -7.49
N ALA A 245 11.33 0.71 -7.72
CA ALA A 245 11.07 -0.31 -6.69
C ALA A 245 9.83 -0.04 -5.82
N PHE A 246 8.81 0.62 -6.36
CA PHE A 246 7.51 0.72 -5.70
C PHE A 246 6.79 -0.62 -5.75
N THR A 247 5.98 -0.90 -4.72
CA THR A 247 5.19 -2.14 -4.62
C THR A 247 3.70 -1.86 -4.57
N ARG A 248 3.30 -0.58 -4.56
CA ARG A 248 1.92 -0.10 -4.49
C ARG A 248 1.80 1.21 -5.27
N MET A 249 0.61 1.57 -5.72
CA MET A 249 0.31 2.81 -6.43
C MET A 249 -1.12 3.27 -6.12
N TRP A 250 -1.33 4.60 -6.07
CA TRP A 250 -2.66 5.18 -5.92
C TRP A 250 -3.45 5.16 -7.22
N SER A 251 -4.75 5.08 -7.09
CA SER A 251 -5.72 5.27 -8.15
C SER A 251 -6.76 6.30 -7.72
N ILE A 252 -7.17 7.17 -8.63
CA ILE A 252 -8.21 8.19 -8.44
C ILE A 252 -9.41 7.99 -9.37
N HIS A 253 -9.34 6.98 -10.23
CA HIS A 253 -10.42 6.64 -11.13
C HIS A 253 -10.59 5.11 -11.21
N PRO A 254 -11.82 4.56 -11.14
CA PRO A 254 -12.05 3.11 -11.13
C PRO A 254 -11.40 2.35 -12.29
N ALA A 255 -11.36 2.95 -13.50
CA ALA A 255 -10.73 2.33 -14.66
C ALA A 255 -9.21 2.10 -14.52
N GLN A 256 -8.53 2.80 -13.59
CA GLN A 256 -7.10 2.67 -13.34
C GLN A 256 -6.75 1.43 -12.52
N ILE A 257 -7.71 0.88 -11.74
CA ILE A 257 -7.44 -0.20 -10.78
C ILE A 257 -6.88 -1.43 -11.48
N ARG A 258 -7.59 -1.97 -12.48
CA ARG A 258 -7.14 -3.17 -13.18
C ARG A 258 -5.78 -2.99 -13.88
N PRO A 259 -5.53 -1.92 -14.67
CA PRO A 259 -4.22 -1.65 -15.26
C PRO A 259 -3.07 -1.57 -14.24
N ILE A 260 -3.32 -0.99 -13.05
CA ILE A 260 -2.33 -0.95 -11.97
C ILE A 260 -2.08 -2.36 -11.42
N VAL A 261 -3.13 -3.10 -11.07
CA VAL A 261 -3.00 -4.46 -10.53
C VAL A 261 -2.25 -5.36 -11.50
N ASP A 262 -2.60 -5.34 -12.78
CA ASP A 262 -1.97 -6.16 -13.81
C ASP A 262 -0.49 -5.76 -14.04
N ALA A 263 -0.17 -4.46 -13.93
CA ALA A 263 1.20 -3.98 -14.07
C ALA A 263 2.11 -4.38 -12.90
N PHE A 264 1.58 -4.45 -11.67
CA PHE A 264 2.34 -4.89 -10.50
C PHE A 264 2.34 -6.41 -10.30
N ALA A 265 1.44 -7.13 -10.97
CA ALA A 265 1.38 -8.58 -10.88
C ALA A 265 2.66 -9.22 -11.45
N PRO A 266 3.20 -10.27 -10.80
CA PRO A 266 4.26 -11.07 -11.40
C PRO A 266 3.74 -11.77 -12.67
N ARG A 267 4.64 -11.95 -13.64
CA ARG A 267 4.33 -12.68 -14.87
C ARG A 267 4.19 -14.18 -14.60
N THR A 268 3.44 -14.87 -15.45
CA THR A 268 3.21 -16.32 -15.30
C THR A 268 4.51 -17.13 -15.30
N ASP A 269 5.49 -16.74 -16.12
CA ASP A 269 6.81 -17.38 -16.15
C ASP A 269 7.62 -17.14 -14.87
N GLU A 270 7.52 -15.95 -14.27
CA GLU A 270 8.14 -15.63 -12.98
C GLU A 270 7.52 -16.44 -11.83
N ILE A 271 6.19 -16.61 -11.85
CA ILE A 271 5.45 -17.40 -10.86
C ILE A 271 5.84 -18.89 -10.95
N ALA A 272 5.90 -19.43 -12.17
CA ALA A 272 6.31 -20.83 -12.40
C ALA A 272 7.74 -21.07 -11.92
N LEU A 273 8.68 -20.23 -12.31
CA LEU A 273 10.08 -20.31 -11.88
C LEU A 273 10.21 -20.21 -10.36
N ALA A 274 9.48 -19.28 -9.73
CA ALA A 274 9.49 -19.13 -8.28
C ALA A 274 8.97 -20.38 -7.57
N ALA A 275 7.93 -21.02 -8.10
CA ALA A 275 7.40 -22.27 -7.57
C ALA A 275 8.44 -23.41 -7.67
N GLU A 276 9.04 -23.60 -8.84
CA GLU A 276 10.07 -24.63 -9.07
C GLU A 276 11.25 -24.50 -8.10
N ILE A 277 11.79 -23.27 -7.97
CA ILE A 277 12.95 -23.01 -7.08
C ILE A 277 12.59 -23.27 -5.62
N LEU A 278 11.42 -22.82 -5.15
CA LEU A 278 11.03 -22.99 -3.75
C LEU A 278 10.66 -24.45 -3.41
N LEU A 279 10.07 -25.16 -4.34
CA LEU A 279 9.81 -26.60 -4.16
C LEU A 279 11.12 -27.41 -4.11
N ALA A 280 12.09 -27.08 -4.97
CA ALA A 280 13.43 -27.68 -4.91
C ALA A 280 14.13 -27.35 -3.59
N ALA A 281 14.04 -26.11 -3.12
CA ALA A 281 14.59 -25.70 -1.82
C ALA A 281 13.96 -26.48 -0.67
N GLN A 282 12.63 -26.66 -0.66
CA GLN A 282 11.93 -27.40 0.36
C GLN A 282 12.35 -28.88 0.33
N ALA A 283 12.50 -29.50 -0.86
CA ALA A 283 12.95 -30.87 -1.01
C ALA A 283 14.42 -31.08 -0.54
N ALA A 284 15.23 -30.02 -0.52
CA ALA A 284 16.60 -30.01 -0.01
C ALA A 284 16.71 -29.45 1.43
N ASP A 285 15.63 -29.53 2.22
CA ASP A 285 15.57 -29.02 3.59
C ASP A 285 16.05 -27.57 3.71
N TRP A 286 15.76 -26.74 2.71
CA TRP A 286 16.14 -25.32 2.60
C TRP A 286 17.65 -25.05 2.53
N GLY A 287 18.45 -26.09 2.22
CA GLY A 287 19.84 -25.94 1.85
C GLY A 287 20.01 -25.31 0.46
N PRO A 288 21.26 -25.01 0.04
CA PRO A 288 21.51 -24.50 -1.30
C PRO A 288 21.08 -25.51 -2.38
N THR A 289 20.42 -25.03 -3.41
CA THR A 289 19.98 -25.83 -4.57
C THR A 289 20.48 -25.24 -5.89
N ARG A 290 20.46 -26.05 -6.95
CA ARG A 290 20.80 -25.62 -8.28
C ARG A 290 19.56 -25.74 -9.18
N HIS A 291 19.26 -24.66 -9.90
CA HIS A 291 18.24 -24.66 -10.96
C HIS A 291 18.92 -24.20 -12.27
N GLY A 292 18.96 -25.08 -13.26
CA GLY A 292 19.79 -24.88 -14.45
C GLY A 292 21.26 -24.68 -14.06
N ASP A 293 21.85 -23.58 -14.50
CA ASP A 293 23.25 -23.20 -14.17
C ASP A 293 23.36 -22.24 -12.99
N THR A 294 22.26 -21.92 -12.33
CA THR A 294 22.21 -20.95 -11.22
C THR A 294 22.11 -21.65 -9.87
N LEU A 295 22.97 -21.23 -8.94
CA LEU A 295 22.91 -21.64 -7.53
C LEU A 295 21.94 -20.71 -6.78
N HIS A 296 21.08 -21.31 -5.97
CA HIS A 296 20.11 -20.63 -5.12
C HIS A 296 20.34 -20.97 -3.65
N ASP A 297 20.15 -19.99 -2.78
CA ASP A 297 20.24 -20.10 -1.33
C ASP A 297 19.11 -19.29 -0.65
N ARG A 298 19.15 -19.15 0.68
CA ARG A 298 18.15 -18.41 1.46
C ARG A 298 17.95 -16.96 1.00
N ALA A 299 18.97 -16.30 0.46
CA ALA A 299 18.86 -14.92 -0.01
C ALA A 299 17.95 -14.85 -1.24
N SER A 300 18.20 -15.73 -2.23
CA SER A 300 17.36 -15.82 -3.43
C SER A 300 15.98 -16.41 -3.14
N TYR A 301 15.85 -17.37 -2.21
CA TYR A 301 14.54 -17.94 -1.84
C TYR A 301 13.59 -16.89 -1.28
N ARG A 302 14.05 -15.90 -0.51
CA ARG A 302 13.24 -14.77 -0.05
C ARG A 302 12.65 -13.97 -1.22
N TYR A 303 13.43 -13.75 -2.28
CA TYR A 303 12.93 -13.09 -3.48
C TYR A 303 11.81 -13.89 -4.15
N TYR A 304 12.02 -15.19 -4.41
CA TYR A 304 11.03 -16.05 -5.06
C TYR A 304 9.78 -16.24 -4.19
N TRP A 305 9.95 -16.32 -2.88
CA TRP A 305 8.80 -16.33 -1.97
C TRP A 305 7.98 -15.03 -2.06
N SER A 306 8.61 -13.88 -2.17
CA SER A 306 7.92 -12.61 -2.38
C SER A 306 7.19 -12.56 -3.73
N VAL A 307 7.69 -13.22 -4.78
CA VAL A 307 6.98 -13.36 -6.06
C VAL A 307 5.69 -14.14 -5.88
N LEU A 308 5.71 -15.32 -5.24
CA LEU A 308 4.50 -16.13 -5.02
C LEU A 308 3.48 -15.41 -4.14
N ARG A 309 3.92 -14.72 -3.09
CA ARG A 309 3.04 -13.92 -2.23
C ARG A 309 2.37 -12.79 -3.00
N ARG A 310 3.10 -12.07 -3.86
CA ARG A 310 2.54 -11.04 -4.73
C ARG A 310 1.57 -11.60 -5.77
N ALA A 311 1.85 -12.78 -6.31
CA ALA A 311 0.92 -13.45 -7.21
C ALA A 311 -0.45 -13.63 -6.54
N ARG A 312 -0.49 -14.15 -5.30
CA ARG A 312 -1.74 -14.27 -4.53
C ARG A 312 -2.41 -12.92 -4.27
N ALA A 313 -1.64 -11.92 -3.85
CA ALA A 313 -2.17 -10.58 -3.53
C ALA A 313 -2.75 -9.85 -4.75
N THR A 314 -2.30 -10.20 -5.96
CA THR A 314 -2.80 -9.64 -7.24
C THR A 314 -3.82 -10.55 -7.93
N GLY A 315 -4.24 -11.65 -7.28
CA GLY A 315 -5.21 -12.59 -7.85
C GLY A 315 -4.66 -13.47 -8.98
N GLN A 316 -3.33 -13.56 -9.13
CA GLN A 316 -2.72 -14.45 -10.11
C GLN A 316 -2.71 -15.90 -9.61
N PRO A 317 -2.93 -16.88 -10.50
CA PRO A 317 -2.89 -18.28 -10.13
C PRO A 317 -1.48 -18.70 -9.71
N VAL A 318 -1.38 -19.38 -8.56
CA VAL A 318 -0.16 -20.04 -8.13
C VAL A 318 -0.28 -21.53 -8.51
N PRO A 319 0.80 -22.18 -9.02
CA PRO A 319 0.78 -23.59 -9.33
C PRO A 319 0.27 -24.43 -8.14
N PRO A 320 -0.64 -25.42 -8.37
CA PRO A 320 -1.23 -26.21 -7.29
C PRO A 320 -0.21 -26.90 -6.39
N GLU A 321 0.90 -27.35 -6.95
CA GLU A 321 2.01 -28.00 -6.23
C GLU A 321 2.72 -27.05 -5.26
N ALA A 322 2.68 -25.72 -5.50
CA ALA A 322 3.25 -24.70 -4.63
C ALA A 322 2.27 -24.22 -3.55
N ALA A 323 0.98 -24.58 -3.63
CA ALA A 323 -0.01 -24.18 -2.62
C ALA A 323 0.38 -24.59 -1.18
N PRO A 324 0.98 -25.77 -0.91
CA PRO A 324 1.41 -26.16 0.42
C PRO A 324 2.49 -25.26 1.02
N LEU A 325 3.27 -24.51 0.21
CA LEU A 325 4.27 -23.57 0.70
C LEU A 325 3.67 -22.46 1.56
N PHE A 326 2.39 -22.14 1.38
CA PHE A 326 1.68 -21.12 2.16
C PHE A 326 1.18 -21.64 3.54
N GLY A 327 1.33 -22.95 3.82
CA GLY A 327 0.86 -23.57 5.06
C GLY A 327 -0.66 -23.72 5.12
N SER A 328 -1.16 -24.25 6.25
CA SER A 328 -2.58 -24.53 6.47
C SER A 328 -3.42 -23.27 6.81
N SER A 329 -2.82 -22.09 6.94
CA SER A 329 -3.53 -20.85 7.27
C SER A 329 -4.14 -20.18 6.03
N VAL A 330 -5.05 -20.89 5.37
CA VAL A 330 -5.71 -20.42 4.14
C VAL A 330 -6.84 -19.42 4.41
N ALA A 331 -7.10 -19.05 5.67
CA ALA A 331 -8.26 -18.21 6.04
C ALA A 331 -7.92 -16.83 6.65
N GLY A 332 -6.62 -16.49 6.83
CA GLY A 332 -6.23 -15.32 7.61
C GLY A 332 -5.42 -14.21 6.92
N ASP A 333 -4.82 -14.48 5.75
CA ASP A 333 -4.02 -13.46 5.04
C ASP A 333 -4.87 -12.53 4.13
N ALA A 334 -6.19 -12.56 4.29
CA ALA A 334 -7.15 -11.63 3.69
C ALA A 334 -7.80 -10.73 4.74
N THR A 335 -7.15 -10.58 5.92
CA THR A 335 -7.60 -9.63 6.96
C THR A 335 -6.58 -8.54 7.17
#